data_dc7fffacf8ed344018bf518a9a01fe22
#
_entry.id   dc7fffacf8ed344018bf518a9a01fe22
#
_cell.length_a   1.000
_cell.length_b   1.000
_cell.length_c   1.000
_cell.angle_alpha   90.00
_cell.angle_beta   90.00
_cell.angle_gamma   90.00
#
_symmetry.space_group_name_H-M   'P 1'
#
loop_
_entity.id
_entity.type
_entity.pdbx_description
1 polymer ?
#
loop_
_entity_poly.entity_id
_entity_poly.type
_entity_poly.pdbx_seq_one_letter_code
_entity_poly.pdbx_strand_id
1 'polypeptide(L)'
;MDSSIIYRILLIFLFLISPAHTIEFQGKFLQGHYILGKTNPKARIFVGKKEVKVSKDGDFVFGIDRDQKYDLTFTKIVEGRKITITKKVLKRKYNIQRIDGLAESKVTPPESVYKRIKKENNAIGEARAINSNLQFFKEKFIMPVEGIISGVYGSQRILNGKPRWPHYGIDIAAKKGTMIKSTASGTVTMAEDDLYYTGGTVIMDHGHGISSIYSHLENVLVSVGDQINQGDIIGTVGSTGRSTGPHLDFRINWFQTRLDPMSVLK
;
A
#
# COMPACT_ATOMS: atom_id res chain seq x y z
N MET A 1 -54.06 5.09 58.67
CA MET A 1 -52.63 4.73 58.52
C MET A 1 -52.37 4.67 57.01
N ASP A 2 -51.87 5.78 56.48
CA ASP A 2 -51.67 6.00 55.02
C ASP A 2 -50.24 5.68 54.66
N SER A 3 -50.02 4.70 53.81
CA SER A 3 -48.73 4.30 53.31
C SER A 3 -48.57 4.72 51.89
N SER A 4 -48.08 5.93 51.64
CA SER A 4 -47.76 6.44 50.35
C SER A 4 -46.38 5.85 49.89
N ILE A 5 -46.41 4.92 48.95
CA ILE A 5 -45.24 4.38 48.28
C ILE A 5 -44.77 5.37 47.20
N ILE A 6 -43.68 6.05 47.47
CA ILE A 6 -43.00 6.94 46.47
C ILE A 6 -42.16 6.07 45.54
N TYR A 7 -42.62 5.86 44.33
CA TYR A 7 -41.82 5.28 43.24
C TYR A 7 -40.82 6.33 42.76
N ARG A 8 -39.54 6.17 43.12
CA ARG A 8 -38.42 6.88 42.48
C ARG A 8 -38.17 6.28 41.10
N ILE A 9 -38.64 6.98 40.06
CA ILE A 9 -38.26 6.64 38.69
C ILE A 9 -36.82 7.06 38.47
N LEU A 10 -35.90 6.06 38.41
CA LEU A 10 -34.52 6.25 38.04
C LEU A 10 -34.44 6.40 36.52
N LEU A 11 -34.40 7.64 35.98
CA LEU A 11 -34.16 7.90 34.60
C LEU A 11 -32.70 7.54 34.23
N ILE A 12 -32.53 6.34 33.71
CA ILE A 12 -31.24 5.93 33.10
C ILE A 12 -31.14 6.65 31.76
N PHE A 13 -30.38 7.74 31.70
CA PHE A 13 -29.96 8.34 30.44
C PHE A 13 -28.97 7.39 29.75
N LEU A 14 -29.49 6.50 28.89
CA LEU A 14 -28.64 5.81 27.91
C LEU A 14 -28.12 6.87 26.94
N PHE A 15 -26.88 7.30 27.13
CA PHE A 15 -26.17 8.02 26.08
C PHE A 15 -25.98 7.06 24.91
N LEU A 16 -26.92 7.06 23.96
CA LEU A 16 -26.72 6.48 22.64
C LEU A 16 -25.58 7.28 21.99
N ILE A 17 -24.37 6.75 22.05
CA ILE A 17 -23.24 7.25 21.27
C ILE A 17 -23.66 7.10 19.82
N SER A 18 -24.10 8.20 19.22
CA SER A 18 -24.52 8.23 17.82
C SER A 18 -23.33 7.73 16.97
N PRO A 19 -23.52 6.80 16.02
CA PRO A 19 -22.45 6.30 15.15
C PRO A 19 -21.75 7.41 14.35
N ALA A 20 -22.33 8.61 14.31
CA ALA A 20 -21.74 9.80 13.72
C ALA A 20 -20.40 10.24 14.35
N HIS A 21 -20.06 9.78 15.56
CA HIS A 21 -18.86 10.23 16.29
C HIS A 21 -17.66 9.30 16.22
N THR A 22 -17.82 8.06 15.79
CA THR A 22 -16.73 7.08 15.76
C THR A 22 -15.89 7.15 14.49
N ILE A 23 -14.60 6.83 14.62
CA ILE A 23 -13.73 6.42 13.52
C ILE A 23 -13.41 4.96 13.77
N GLU A 24 -13.80 4.11 12.85
CA GLU A 24 -13.50 2.69 12.89
C GLU A 24 -12.25 2.40 12.06
N PHE A 25 -11.43 1.43 12.48
CA PHE A 25 -10.23 1.04 11.77
C PHE A 25 -10.18 -0.48 11.61
N GLN A 26 -9.82 -0.92 10.42
CA GLN A 26 -9.51 -2.31 10.10
C GLN A 26 -8.05 -2.42 9.70
N GLY A 27 -7.30 -3.32 10.35
CA GLY A 27 -5.87 -3.53 10.15
C GLY A 27 -5.10 -3.38 11.45
N LYS A 28 -3.79 -3.69 11.42
CA LYS A 28 -2.90 -3.61 12.59
C LYS A 28 -2.11 -2.31 12.53
N PHE A 29 -2.11 -1.51 13.59
CA PHE A 29 -1.24 -0.34 13.72
C PHE A 29 0.21 -0.77 13.95
N LEU A 30 0.82 -1.30 12.90
CA LEU A 30 2.18 -1.81 12.84
C LEU A 30 2.92 -1.16 11.67
N GLN A 31 4.21 -0.88 11.83
CA GLN A 31 5.05 -0.32 10.76
C GLN A 31 4.90 -1.11 9.44
N GLY A 32 4.74 -0.38 8.33
CA GLY A 32 4.55 -0.94 6.99
C GLY A 32 3.11 -1.35 6.66
N HIS A 33 2.16 -1.23 7.59
CA HIS A 33 0.82 -1.78 7.38
C HIS A 33 -0.13 -0.81 6.67
N TYR A 34 -1.01 -1.41 5.91
CA TYR A 34 -2.21 -0.87 5.29
C TYR A 34 -3.35 -0.82 6.30
N ILE A 35 -4.08 0.30 6.39
CA ILE A 35 -5.22 0.47 7.29
C ILE A 35 -6.42 1.01 6.52
N LEU A 36 -7.54 0.31 6.61
CA LEU A 36 -8.85 0.83 6.20
C LEU A 36 -9.50 1.58 7.36
N GLY A 37 -10.20 2.63 7.04
CA GLY A 37 -10.99 3.40 8.01
C GLY A 37 -12.43 3.57 7.54
N LYS A 38 -13.34 3.73 8.51
CA LYS A 38 -14.76 4.05 8.29
C LYS A 38 -15.16 5.21 9.17
N THR A 39 -15.92 6.16 8.60
CA THR A 39 -16.39 7.35 9.32
C THR A 39 -17.68 7.89 8.66
N ASN A 40 -18.19 8.99 9.20
CA ASN A 40 -19.28 9.74 8.54
C ASN A 40 -18.80 10.24 7.17
N PRO A 41 -19.57 10.03 6.07
CA PRO A 41 -19.17 10.46 4.71
C PRO A 41 -18.94 11.98 4.56
N LYS A 42 -19.57 12.80 5.41
CA LYS A 42 -19.38 14.27 5.43
C LYS A 42 -18.17 14.71 6.27
N ALA A 43 -17.48 13.78 6.91
CA ALA A 43 -16.32 14.10 7.74
C ALA A 43 -15.07 14.34 6.89
N ARG A 44 -14.26 15.29 7.32
CA ARG A 44 -12.86 15.43 6.88
C ARG A 44 -11.98 14.68 7.87
N ILE A 45 -11.10 13.86 7.37
CA ILE A 45 -10.16 13.05 8.16
C ILE A 45 -8.73 13.49 7.85
N PHE A 46 -7.96 13.68 8.91
CA PHE A 46 -6.52 13.96 8.82
C PHE A 46 -5.74 12.86 9.54
N VAL A 47 -4.70 12.36 8.90
CA VAL A 47 -3.68 11.48 9.48
C VAL A 47 -2.44 12.34 9.70
N GLY A 48 -2.17 12.70 10.95
CA GLY A 48 -1.23 13.77 11.26
C GLY A 48 -1.68 15.10 10.63
N LYS A 49 -0.84 15.63 9.72
CA LYS A 49 -1.17 16.86 8.97
C LYS A 49 -1.80 16.61 7.60
N LYS A 50 -1.79 15.34 7.13
CA LYS A 50 -2.27 15.00 5.79
C LYS A 50 -3.76 14.70 5.82
N GLU A 51 -4.54 15.45 5.03
CA GLU A 51 -5.93 15.14 4.76
C GLU A 51 -6.02 13.90 3.88
N VAL A 52 -6.88 12.95 4.26
CA VAL A 52 -7.15 11.73 3.47
C VAL A 52 -8.53 11.81 2.88
N LYS A 53 -8.67 11.31 1.66
CA LYS A 53 -9.95 11.27 0.94
C LYS A 53 -10.91 10.31 1.65
N VAL A 54 -12.13 10.75 1.88
CA VAL A 54 -13.25 9.94 2.40
C VAL A 54 -14.22 9.68 1.25
N SER A 55 -14.63 8.43 1.06
CA SER A 55 -15.59 8.05 0.02
C SER A 55 -17.01 8.51 0.37
N LYS A 56 -17.91 8.45 -0.61
CA LYS A 56 -19.35 8.71 -0.41
C LYS A 56 -20.00 7.77 0.64
N ASP A 57 -19.38 6.63 0.89
CA ASP A 57 -19.82 5.64 1.87
C ASP A 57 -19.11 5.80 3.22
N GLY A 58 -18.19 6.77 3.34
CA GLY A 58 -17.43 7.04 4.56
C GLY A 58 -16.14 6.20 4.69
N ASP A 59 -15.74 5.48 3.66
CA ASP A 59 -14.51 4.69 3.67
C ASP A 59 -13.30 5.56 3.35
N PHE A 60 -12.19 5.30 4.01
CA PHE A 60 -10.90 5.92 3.72
C PHE A 60 -9.77 4.92 3.97
N VAL A 61 -8.59 5.24 3.46
CA VAL A 61 -7.41 4.38 3.58
C VAL A 61 -6.17 5.20 3.83
N PHE A 62 -5.24 4.63 4.57
CA PHE A 62 -3.89 5.19 4.74
C PHE A 62 -2.88 4.08 4.98
N GLY A 63 -1.61 4.43 4.80
CA GLY A 63 -0.48 3.55 5.06
C GLY A 63 0.37 4.04 6.23
N ILE A 64 0.93 3.10 6.98
CA ILE A 64 1.91 3.36 8.04
C ILE A 64 3.30 3.12 7.44
N ASP A 65 4.17 4.13 7.52
CA ASP A 65 5.53 4.02 6.99
C ASP A 65 6.32 2.90 7.68
N ARG A 66 7.27 2.29 6.92
CA ARG A 66 8.19 1.25 7.43
C ARG A 66 8.95 1.70 8.68
N ASP A 67 9.35 2.95 8.70
CA ASP A 67 10.19 3.53 9.74
C ASP A 67 9.42 4.55 10.61
N GLN A 68 8.07 4.43 10.68
CA GLN A 68 7.21 5.27 11.51
C GLN A 68 7.70 5.29 12.95
N LYS A 69 8.11 6.47 13.43
CA LYS A 69 8.74 6.63 14.76
C LYS A 69 7.72 6.91 15.86
N TYR A 70 6.68 7.66 15.52
CA TYR A 70 5.71 8.22 16.47
C TYR A 70 4.34 7.60 16.29
N ASP A 71 3.52 7.67 17.32
CA ASP A 71 2.11 7.33 17.27
C ASP A 71 1.38 8.21 16.25
N LEU A 72 0.28 7.70 15.69
CA LEU A 72 -0.51 8.42 14.70
C LEU A 72 -1.68 9.14 15.35
N THR A 73 -1.77 10.44 15.08
CA THR A 73 -2.89 11.27 15.49
C THR A 73 -3.86 11.42 14.34
N PHE A 74 -5.14 11.15 14.60
CA PHE A 74 -6.25 11.30 13.68
C PHE A 74 -7.10 12.47 14.13
N THR A 75 -7.38 13.39 13.21
CA THR A 75 -8.34 14.47 13.42
C THR A 75 -9.52 14.27 12.50
N LYS A 76 -10.71 14.17 13.06
CA LYS A 76 -12.00 14.17 12.37
C LYS A 76 -12.66 15.51 12.56
N ILE A 77 -13.13 16.10 11.47
CA ILE A 77 -13.94 17.32 11.48
C ILE A 77 -15.27 17.00 10.79
N VAL A 78 -16.38 17.17 11.50
CA VAL A 78 -17.73 16.98 10.97
C VAL A 78 -18.68 17.96 11.65
N GLU A 79 -19.50 18.68 10.88
CA GLU A 79 -20.47 19.65 11.38
C GLU A 79 -19.84 20.68 12.35
N GLY A 80 -18.64 21.18 12.01
CA GLY A 80 -17.90 22.13 12.83
C GLY A 80 -17.25 21.55 14.09
N ARG A 81 -17.52 20.30 14.44
CA ARG A 81 -16.93 19.62 15.60
C ARG A 81 -15.61 18.94 15.21
N LYS A 82 -14.60 19.13 16.06
CA LYS A 82 -13.28 18.52 15.92
C LYS A 82 -13.08 17.44 16.99
N ILE A 83 -12.75 16.23 16.55
CA ILE A 83 -12.41 15.10 17.42
C ILE A 83 -11.00 14.65 17.06
N THR A 84 -10.16 14.45 18.06
CA THR A 84 -8.78 13.98 17.88
C THR A 84 -8.56 12.71 18.68
N ILE A 85 -8.00 11.68 18.04
CA ILE A 85 -7.61 10.42 18.68
C ILE A 85 -6.18 10.07 18.30
N THR A 86 -5.46 9.42 19.19
CA THR A 86 -4.10 8.92 18.94
C THR A 86 -4.10 7.40 19.01
N LYS A 87 -3.43 6.77 18.05
CA LYS A 87 -3.22 5.32 17.97
C LYS A 87 -1.75 5.00 18.07
N LYS A 88 -1.39 4.13 18.99
CA LYS A 88 -0.04 3.62 19.15
C LYS A 88 0.36 2.81 17.93
N VAL A 89 1.55 3.08 17.38
CA VAL A 89 2.13 2.32 16.27
C VAL A 89 3.16 1.35 16.83
N LEU A 90 2.95 0.07 16.59
CA LEU A 90 3.89 -0.98 16.96
C LEU A 90 5.11 -0.96 16.04
N LYS A 91 6.28 -1.13 16.61
CA LYS A 91 7.54 -1.26 15.86
C LYS A 91 7.71 -2.69 15.36
N ARG A 92 8.39 -2.83 14.21
CA ARG A 92 8.71 -4.11 13.59
C ARG A 92 10.22 -4.31 13.54
N LYS A 93 10.68 -5.54 13.74
CA LYS A 93 12.06 -5.93 13.45
C LYS A 93 12.15 -6.38 12.00
N TYR A 94 13.16 -5.90 11.30
CA TYR A 94 13.40 -6.22 9.90
C TYR A 94 14.69 -7.02 9.74
N ASN A 95 14.68 -8.01 8.85
CA ASN A 95 15.84 -8.84 8.55
C ASN A 95 16.86 -8.08 7.69
N ILE A 96 18.08 -8.56 7.66
CA ILE A 96 19.09 -8.14 6.69
C ILE A 96 19.12 -9.19 5.59
N GLN A 97 18.89 -8.77 4.34
CA GLN A 97 18.98 -9.60 3.15
C GLN A 97 20.26 -9.27 2.39
N ARG A 98 21.15 -10.27 2.25
CA ARG A 98 22.38 -10.17 1.44
C ARG A 98 22.13 -10.81 0.10
N ILE A 99 22.44 -10.09 -0.98
CA ILE A 99 22.26 -10.54 -2.36
C ILE A 99 23.59 -10.27 -3.08
N ASP A 100 24.23 -11.32 -3.53
CA ASP A 100 25.48 -11.26 -4.27
C ASP A 100 25.26 -11.76 -5.71
N GLY A 101 26.26 -11.54 -6.59
CA GLY A 101 26.19 -11.94 -8.00
C GLY A 101 25.38 -11.01 -8.90
N LEU A 102 25.00 -9.83 -8.42
CA LEU A 102 24.41 -8.78 -9.26
C LEU A 102 25.49 -8.14 -10.14
N ALA A 103 25.13 -7.79 -11.39
CA ALA A 103 26.01 -6.98 -12.25
C ALA A 103 26.36 -5.67 -11.53
N GLU A 104 27.65 -5.30 -11.48
CA GLU A 104 28.12 -4.12 -10.74
C GLU A 104 27.41 -2.84 -11.22
N SER A 105 27.13 -2.72 -12.52
CA SER A 105 26.37 -1.61 -13.10
C SER A 105 24.95 -1.47 -12.52
N LYS A 106 24.37 -2.54 -12.01
CA LYS A 106 23.03 -2.52 -11.36
C LYS A 106 23.12 -2.23 -9.86
N VAL A 107 24.30 -2.41 -9.24
CA VAL A 107 24.57 -2.07 -7.84
C VAL A 107 25.08 -0.64 -7.73
N THR A 108 26.06 -0.28 -8.57
CA THR A 108 26.63 1.07 -8.69
C THR A 108 26.58 1.48 -10.15
N PRO A 109 25.47 2.12 -10.60
CA PRO A 109 25.31 2.50 -11.99
C PRO A 109 26.42 3.44 -12.46
N PRO A 110 26.83 3.36 -13.73
CA PRO A 110 27.72 4.37 -14.32
C PRO A 110 26.96 5.70 -14.47
N GLU A 111 27.69 6.79 -14.46
CA GLU A 111 27.13 8.15 -14.55
C GLU A 111 26.26 8.35 -15.80
N SER A 112 26.63 7.70 -16.90
CA SER A 112 25.90 7.75 -18.19
C SER A 112 24.42 7.38 -18.08
N VAL A 113 24.02 6.56 -17.11
CA VAL A 113 22.62 6.15 -16.94
C VAL A 113 21.85 6.94 -15.86
N TYR A 114 22.50 7.85 -15.13
CA TYR A 114 21.82 8.60 -14.06
C TYR A 114 20.65 9.42 -14.54
N LYS A 115 20.76 10.03 -15.71
CA LYS A 115 19.66 10.81 -16.33
C LYS A 115 18.44 9.91 -16.61
N ARG A 116 18.67 8.69 -17.14
CA ARG A 116 17.64 7.67 -17.39
C ARG A 116 16.98 7.26 -16.07
N ILE A 117 17.77 6.87 -15.07
CA ILE A 117 17.28 6.44 -13.75
C ILE A 117 16.44 7.53 -13.08
N LYS A 118 16.88 8.79 -13.16
CA LYS A 118 16.14 9.92 -12.59
C LYS A 118 14.79 10.12 -13.27
N LYS A 119 14.75 10.06 -14.62
CA LYS A 119 13.51 10.16 -15.41
C LYS A 119 12.53 9.04 -15.02
N GLU A 120 13.00 7.80 -14.97
CA GLU A 120 12.19 6.62 -14.64
C GLU A 120 11.64 6.69 -13.22
N ASN A 121 12.47 7.07 -12.23
CA ASN A 121 12.04 7.24 -10.84
C ASN A 121 10.98 8.34 -10.69
N ASN A 122 11.08 9.43 -11.46
CA ASN A 122 10.06 10.50 -11.45
C ASN A 122 8.74 9.96 -12.02
N ALA A 123 8.76 9.27 -13.18
CA ALA A 123 7.58 8.69 -13.79
C ALA A 123 6.88 7.67 -12.85
N ILE A 124 7.65 6.79 -12.21
CA ILE A 124 7.13 5.89 -11.16
C ILE A 124 6.51 6.69 -10.01
N GLY A 125 7.15 7.79 -9.60
CA GLY A 125 6.65 8.67 -8.54
C GLY A 125 5.33 9.33 -8.92
N GLU A 126 5.19 9.80 -10.16
CA GLU A 126 3.97 10.41 -10.71
C GLU A 126 2.84 9.38 -10.82
N ALA A 127 3.11 8.19 -11.36
CA ALA A 127 2.12 7.11 -11.46
C ALA A 127 1.53 6.72 -10.09
N ARG A 128 2.35 6.77 -9.02
CA ARG A 128 1.89 6.49 -7.65
C ARG A 128 1.23 7.67 -6.95
N ALA A 129 1.41 8.89 -7.45
CA ALA A 129 0.83 10.09 -6.84
C ALA A 129 -0.67 10.26 -7.15
N ILE A 130 -1.22 9.45 -8.04
CA ILE A 130 -2.62 9.51 -8.44
C ILE A 130 -3.53 9.31 -7.23
N ASN A 131 -4.56 10.16 -7.15
CA ASN A 131 -5.55 10.15 -6.07
C ASN A 131 -6.96 10.13 -6.68
N SER A 132 -7.29 9.05 -7.37
CA SER A 132 -8.58 8.87 -8.03
C SER A 132 -9.72 8.66 -7.02
N ASN A 133 -10.96 8.64 -7.52
CA ASN A 133 -12.15 8.33 -6.73
C ASN A 133 -12.54 6.84 -6.77
N LEU A 134 -11.70 6.00 -7.38
CA LEU A 134 -11.89 4.56 -7.37
C LEU A 134 -11.93 4.04 -5.93
N GLN A 135 -12.67 2.96 -5.70
CA GLN A 135 -12.84 2.39 -4.36
C GLN A 135 -12.39 0.93 -4.29
N PHE A 136 -11.54 0.50 -5.23
CA PHE A 136 -11.00 -0.86 -5.28
C PHE A 136 -10.01 -1.14 -4.16
N PHE A 137 -9.49 -0.09 -3.50
CA PHE A 137 -8.71 -0.24 -2.28
C PHE A 137 -9.44 -1.01 -1.15
N LYS A 138 -10.75 -1.20 -1.24
CA LYS A 138 -11.56 -1.99 -0.29
C LYS A 138 -11.63 -3.48 -0.62
N GLU A 139 -11.23 -3.87 -1.81
CA GLU A 139 -11.23 -5.27 -2.23
C GLU A 139 -10.30 -6.12 -1.36
N LYS A 140 -10.58 -7.41 -1.28
CA LYS A 140 -9.63 -8.38 -0.73
C LYS A 140 -8.59 -8.64 -1.80
N PHE A 141 -7.39 -8.14 -1.61
CA PHE A 141 -6.30 -8.29 -2.57
C PHE A 141 -5.87 -9.75 -2.63
N ILE A 142 -5.78 -10.31 -3.84
CA ILE A 142 -5.36 -11.69 -4.09
C ILE A 142 -3.86 -11.75 -4.41
N MET A 143 -3.26 -12.93 -4.20
CA MET A 143 -1.88 -13.19 -4.64
C MET A 143 -1.78 -13.04 -6.16
N PRO A 144 -0.84 -12.22 -6.66
CA PRO A 144 -0.73 -11.94 -8.10
C PRO A 144 -0.16 -13.12 -8.91
N VAL A 145 0.57 -14.00 -8.26
CA VAL A 145 1.16 -15.21 -8.85
C VAL A 145 1.37 -16.25 -7.77
N GLU A 146 1.22 -17.53 -8.13
CA GLU A 146 1.59 -18.65 -7.25
C GLU A 146 3.11 -18.83 -7.27
N GLY A 147 3.73 -18.98 -6.09
CA GLY A 147 5.17 -19.13 -5.96
C GLY A 147 5.67 -19.06 -4.53
N ILE A 148 6.99 -19.16 -4.37
CA ILE A 148 7.65 -19.10 -3.08
C ILE A 148 8.03 -17.66 -2.77
N ILE A 149 7.67 -17.18 -1.57
CA ILE A 149 8.13 -15.86 -1.10
C ILE A 149 9.63 -15.93 -0.81
N SER A 150 10.44 -15.41 -1.72
CA SER A 150 11.91 -15.40 -1.64
C SER A 150 12.48 -14.10 -1.07
N GLY A 151 11.70 -13.02 -1.08
CA GLY A 151 12.04 -11.74 -0.47
C GLY A 151 10.88 -11.16 0.30
N VAL A 152 11.13 -10.65 1.52
CA VAL A 152 10.09 -10.11 2.39
C VAL A 152 10.22 -8.59 2.56
N TYR A 153 9.09 -7.93 2.71
CA TYR A 153 9.02 -6.48 2.92
C TYR A 153 9.85 -6.02 4.11
N GLY A 154 10.50 -4.89 3.95
CA GLY A 154 11.24 -4.18 5.00
C GLY A 154 12.66 -4.68 5.23
N SER A 155 13.06 -5.82 4.64
CA SER A 155 14.42 -6.33 4.78
C SER A 155 15.44 -5.31 4.31
N GLN A 156 16.46 -5.02 5.14
CA GLN A 156 17.59 -4.17 4.76
C GLN A 156 18.43 -4.91 3.73
N ARG A 157 18.56 -4.35 2.53
CA ARG A 157 19.33 -4.99 1.46
C ARG A 157 20.82 -4.59 1.52
N ILE A 158 21.67 -5.59 1.38
CA ILE A 158 23.11 -5.44 1.13
C ILE A 158 23.37 -6.13 -0.20
N LEU A 159 23.71 -5.35 -1.24
CA LEU A 159 23.89 -5.83 -2.61
C LEU A 159 25.39 -5.83 -2.94
N ASN A 160 25.98 -7.00 -3.25
CA ASN A 160 27.41 -7.17 -3.47
C ASN A 160 28.24 -6.49 -2.35
N GLY A 161 27.86 -6.72 -1.09
CA GLY A 161 28.50 -6.12 0.08
C GLY A 161 28.15 -4.63 0.36
N LYS A 162 27.42 -3.94 -0.52
CA LYS A 162 27.11 -2.50 -0.39
C LYS A 162 25.69 -2.30 0.19
N PRO A 163 25.51 -1.59 1.33
CA PRO A 163 24.18 -1.25 1.86
C PRO A 163 23.36 -0.45 0.85
N ARG A 164 22.09 -0.81 0.70
CA ARG A 164 21.12 -0.17 -0.22
C ARG A 164 19.80 0.05 0.50
N TRP A 165 18.83 0.69 -0.17
CA TRP A 165 17.50 0.87 0.36
C TRP A 165 16.85 -0.47 0.74
N PRO A 166 16.01 -0.49 1.78
CA PRO A 166 15.25 -1.68 2.14
C PRO A 166 14.44 -2.24 0.97
N HIS A 167 14.10 -3.51 1.04
CA HIS A 167 13.12 -4.10 0.14
C HIS A 167 11.73 -3.57 0.48
N TYR A 168 11.09 -2.89 -0.47
CA TYR A 168 9.79 -2.26 -0.28
C TYR A 168 8.62 -3.06 -0.90
N GLY A 169 8.76 -4.37 -1.01
CA GLY A 169 7.78 -5.29 -1.56
C GLY A 169 8.00 -6.71 -1.07
N ILE A 170 7.42 -7.66 -1.78
CA ILE A 170 7.74 -9.08 -1.66
C ILE A 170 8.27 -9.59 -3.00
N ASP A 171 9.23 -10.49 -2.97
CA ASP A 171 9.69 -11.21 -4.15
C ASP A 171 9.01 -12.59 -4.17
N ILE A 172 8.30 -12.93 -5.25
CA ILE A 172 7.60 -14.20 -5.43
C ILE A 172 8.31 -14.95 -6.55
N ALA A 173 9.12 -15.96 -6.17
CA ALA A 173 9.82 -16.81 -7.13
C ALA A 173 8.83 -17.70 -7.87
N ALA A 174 8.83 -17.63 -9.19
CA ALA A 174 8.01 -18.43 -10.08
C ALA A 174 8.73 -18.65 -11.42
N LYS A 175 8.30 -19.63 -12.20
CA LYS A 175 8.90 -19.90 -13.51
C LYS A 175 8.73 -18.73 -14.46
N LYS A 176 9.76 -18.43 -15.26
CA LYS A 176 9.68 -17.45 -16.35
C LYS A 176 8.49 -17.80 -17.25
N GLY A 177 7.68 -16.78 -17.61
CA GLY A 177 6.48 -16.93 -18.42
C GLY A 177 5.21 -17.28 -17.61
N THR A 178 5.28 -17.49 -16.29
CA THR A 178 4.07 -17.69 -15.46
C THR A 178 3.20 -16.44 -15.53
N MET A 179 1.89 -16.61 -15.72
CA MET A 179 0.92 -15.51 -15.80
C MET A 179 0.80 -14.77 -14.48
N ILE A 180 0.83 -13.43 -14.56
CA ILE A 180 0.65 -12.52 -13.42
C ILE A 180 -0.77 -11.95 -13.49
N LYS A 181 -1.51 -12.06 -12.40
CA LYS A 181 -2.86 -11.54 -12.22
C LYS A 181 -2.83 -10.18 -11.52
N SER A 182 -3.78 -9.33 -11.87
CA SER A 182 -4.04 -8.14 -11.07
C SER A 182 -4.51 -8.53 -9.68
N THR A 183 -3.88 -7.94 -8.65
CA THR A 183 -4.20 -8.22 -7.24
C THR A 183 -5.55 -7.67 -6.80
N ALA A 184 -6.02 -6.61 -7.45
CA ALA A 184 -7.30 -5.93 -7.24
C ALA A 184 -7.72 -5.22 -8.52
N SER A 185 -8.99 -4.86 -8.66
CA SER A 185 -9.46 -4.03 -9.77
C SER A 185 -8.79 -2.65 -9.75
N GLY A 186 -8.62 -2.03 -10.92
CA GLY A 186 -7.95 -0.72 -10.99
C GLY A 186 -7.75 -0.21 -12.40
N THR A 187 -7.05 0.92 -12.48
CA THR A 187 -6.63 1.53 -13.74
C THR A 187 -5.12 1.45 -13.87
N VAL A 188 -4.63 1.04 -15.03
CA VAL A 188 -3.18 1.02 -15.31
C VAL A 188 -2.67 2.45 -15.44
N THR A 189 -1.70 2.82 -14.62
CA THR A 189 -1.09 4.16 -14.58
C THR A 189 0.33 4.19 -15.12
N MET A 190 0.95 3.02 -15.28
CA MET A 190 2.23 2.82 -15.96
C MET A 190 2.28 1.41 -16.54
N ALA A 191 2.81 1.30 -17.75
CA ALA A 191 3.09 0.05 -18.45
C ALA A 191 4.37 0.26 -19.29
N GLU A 192 5.50 -0.29 -18.84
CA GLU A 192 6.83 -0.09 -19.42
C GLU A 192 7.55 -1.43 -19.53
N ASP A 193 8.22 -1.69 -20.64
CA ASP A 193 8.88 -2.96 -20.91
C ASP A 193 10.31 -3.03 -20.35
N ASP A 194 11.01 -1.89 -20.23
CA ASP A 194 12.45 -1.86 -19.89
C ASP A 194 12.83 -0.67 -19.03
N LEU A 195 12.44 -0.67 -17.76
CA LEU A 195 13.00 0.27 -16.79
C LEU A 195 14.33 -0.26 -16.24
N TYR A 196 15.29 0.63 -16.02
CA TYR A 196 16.66 0.28 -15.65
C TYR A 196 16.77 -0.66 -14.45
N TYR A 197 15.99 -0.41 -13.40
CA TYR A 197 15.99 -1.24 -12.19
C TYR A 197 14.88 -2.27 -12.16
N THR A 198 13.69 -1.90 -12.56
CA THR A 198 12.49 -2.73 -12.39
C THR A 198 12.13 -3.55 -13.64
N GLY A 199 12.83 -3.30 -14.78
CA GLY A 199 12.56 -4.00 -16.03
C GLY A 199 11.13 -3.77 -16.50
N GLY A 200 10.50 -4.80 -17.04
CA GLY A 200 9.07 -4.79 -17.36
C GLY A 200 8.26 -4.45 -16.11
N THR A 201 7.46 -3.39 -16.18
CA THR A 201 6.81 -2.81 -15.00
C THR A 201 5.38 -2.37 -15.30
N VAL A 202 4.44 -2.82 -14.45
CA VAL A 202 3.06 -2.33 -14.44
C VAL A 202 2.79 -1.66 -13.10
N ILE A 203 2.14 -0.48 -13.13
CA ILE A 203 1.59 0.18 -11.93
C ILE A 203 0.10 0.37 -12.15
N MET A 204 -0.69 0.05 -11.12
CA MET A 204 -2.14 0.21 -11.14
C MET A 204 -2.60 1.09 -9.98
N ASP A 205 -3.54 1.98 -10.24
CA ASP A 205 -4.27 2.78 -9.25
C ASP A 205 -5.53 2.05 -8.81
N HIS A 206 -5.70 1.88 -7.50
CA HIS A 206 -6.88 1.26 -6.88
C HIS A 206 -7.77 2.27 -6.15
N GLY A 207 -7.42 3.56 -6.27
CA GLY A 207 -8.13 4.68 -5.65
C GLY A 207 -7.56 5.13 -4.32
N HIS A 208 -7.89 6.36 -3.94
CA HIS A 208 -7.49 7.02 -2.68
C HIS A 208 -5.97 6.99 -2.40
N GLY A 209 -5.15 6.97 -3.48
CA GLY A 209 -3.70 6.94 -3.41
C GLY A 209 -3.09 5.56 -3.18
N ILE A 210 -3.90 4.48 -3.25
CA ILE A 210 -3.40 3.11 -3.20
C ILE A 210 -3.01 2.67 -4.60
N SER A 211 -1.78 2.16 -4.72
CA SER A 211 -1.29 1.57 -5.97
C SER A 211 -0.56 0.26 -5.73
N SER A 212 -0.65 -0.65 -6.71
CA SER A 212 0.19 -1.85 -6.81
C SER A 212 1.24 -1.69 -7.90
N ILE A 213 2.41 -2.32 -7.70
CA ILE A 213 3.51 -2.35 -8.67
C ILE A 213 3.91 -3.80 -8.89
N TYR A 214 4.08 -4.15 -10.15
CA TYR A 214 4.53 -5.45 -10.63
C TYR A 214 5.80 -5.23 -11.42
N SER A 215 6.93 -5.81 -11.03
CA SER A 215 8.24 -5.57 -11.63
C SER A 215 8.92 -6.85 -12.03
N HIS A 216 9.96 -6.72 -12.88
CA HIS A 216 10.75 -7.79 -13.48
C HIS A 216 9.97 -8.67 -14.47
N LEU A 217 8.87 -8.10 -15.04
CA LEU A 217 8.05 -8.80 -16.02
C LEU A 217 8.85 -9.16 -17.27
N GLU A 218 8.56 -10.32 -17.85
CA GLU A 218 9.04 -10.69 -19.19
C GLU A 218 8.24 -10.02 -20.29
N ASN A 219 6.91 -10.03 -20.13
CA ASN A 219 5.98 -9.35 -21.05
C ASN A 219 5.00 -8.51 -20.23
N VAL A 220 4.78 -7.29 -20.66
CA VAL A 220 3.70 -6.41 -20.22
C VAL A 220 2.55 -6.60 -21.19
N LEU A 221 1.36 -6.96 -20.70
CA LEU A 221 0.20 -7.32 -21.55
C LEU A 221 -0.94 -6.31 -21.46
N VAL A 222 -0.69 -5.17 -20.86
CA VAL A 222 -1.67 -4.08 -20.65
C VAL A 222 -1.08 -2.74 -21.04
N SER A 223 -1.93 -1.74 -21.25
CA SER A 223 -1.56 -0.39 -21.62
C SER A 223 -2.04 0.63 -20.59
N VAL A 224 -1.38 1.78 -20.52
CA VAL A 224 -1.80 2.89 -19.66
C VAL A 224 -3.23 3.32 -20.00
N GLY A 225 -4.09 3.42 -18.99
CA GLY A 225 -5.50 3.76 -19.12
C GLY A 225 -6.43 2.54 -19.09
N ASP A 226 -5.92 1.32 -19.28
CA ASP A 226 -6.75 0.12 -19.23
C ASP A 226 -7.42 -0.03 -17.85
N GLN A 227 -8.71 -0.38 -17.88
CA GLN A 227 -9.50 -0.75 -16.71
C GLN A 227 -9.41 -2.27 -16.52
N ILE A 228 -8.82 -2.70 -15.44
CA ILE A 228 -8.49 -4.10 -15.16
C ILE A 228 -9.34 -4.58 -13.98
N ASN A 229 -9.95 -5.76 -14.10
CA ASN A 229 -10.63 -6.40 -12.99
C ASN A 229 -9.64 -7.24 -12.17
N GLN A 230 -9.96 -7.46 -10.90
CA GLN A 230 -9.20 -8.39 -10.07
C GLN A 230 -9.11 -9.77 -10.73
N GLY A 231 -7.90 -10.30 -10.85
CA GLY A 231 -7.65 -11.61 -11.43
C GLY A 231 -7.36 -11.60 -12.94
N ASP A 232 -7.59 -10.49 -13.65
CA ASP A 232 -7.20 -10.36 -15.06
C ASP A 232 -5.69 -10.47 -15.23
N ILE A 233 -5.24 -11.05 -16.34
CA ILE A 233 -3.82 -11.21 -16.67
C ILE A 233 -3.25 -9.88 -17.14
N ILE A 234 -2.16 -9.43 -16.49
CA ILE A 234 -1.51 -8.15 -16.77
C ILE A 234 -0.08 -8.29 -17.32
N GLY A 235 0.50 -9.48 -17.24
CA GLY A 235 1.86 -9.75 -17.71
C GLY A 235 2.32 -11.15 -17.38
N THR A 236 3.61 -11.40 -17.58
CA THR A 236 4.25 -12.68 -17.26
C THR A 236 5.52 -12.49 -16.44
N VAL A 237 5.83 -13.44 -15.56
CA VAL A 237 7.04 -13.45 -14.74
C VAL A 237 8.28 -13.51 -15.63
N GLY A 238 9.23 -12.64 -15.34
CA GLY A 238 10.52 -12.57 -15.99
C GLY A 238 11.69 -12.45 -15.02
N SER A 239 12.80 -11.93 -15.55
CA SER A 239 14.00 -11.59 -14.78
C SER A 239 14.64 -10.33 -15.34
N THR A 240 13.84 -9.38 -15.79
CA THR A 240 14.27 -8.13 -16.41
C THR A 240 14.76 -7.11 -15.37
N GLY A 241 15.47 -6.07 -15.81
CA GLY A 241 15.99 -5.05 -14.91
C GLY A 241 17.11 -5.54 -13.98
N ARG A 242 16.99 -5.25 -12.67
CA ARG A 242 17.93 -5.67 -11.63
C ARG A 242 17.41 -6.90 -10.91
N SER A 243 17.58 -8.06 -11.51
CA SER A 243 17.14 -9.35 -11.00
C SER A 243 18.28 -10.38 -11.07
N THR A 244 18.28 -11.36 -10.19
CA THR A 244 19.22 -12.50 -10.18
C THR A 244 18.60 -13.79 -10.72
N GLY A 245 17.29 -13.80 -10.96
CA GLY A 245 16.56 -14.97 -11.46
C GLY A 245 15.07 -14.70 -11.57
N PRO A 246 14.28 -15.59 -12.19
CA PRO A 246 12.87 -15.37 -12.43
C PRO A 246 12.06 -15.20 -11.13
N HIS A 247 11.42 -14.05 -10.97
CA HIS A 247 10.51 -13.73 -9.88
C HIS A 247 9.65 -12.50 -10.21
N LEU A 248 8.57 -12.31 -9.49
CA LEU A 248 7.80 -11.06 -9.44
C LEU A 248 8.22 -10.26 -8.20
N ASP A 249 8.71 -9.02 -8.35
CA ASP A 249 8.79 -8.05 -7.25
C ASP A 249 7.44 -7.32 -7.20
N PHE A 250 6.64 -7.63 -6.18
CA PHE A 250 5.30 -7.10 -5.98
C PHE A 250 5.25 -6.12 -4.82
N ARG A 251 4.63 -4.93 -5.06
CA ARG A 251 4.58 -3.84 -4.07
C ARG A 251 3.22 -3.23 -3.97
N ILE A 252 2.89 -2.76 -2.76
CA ILE A 252 1.72 -1.91 -2.48
C ILE A 252 2.21 -0.58 -1.90
N ASN A 253 1.56 0.51 -2.30
CA ASN A 253 1.90 1.85 -1.80
C ASN A 253 0.64 2.63 -1.44
N TRP A 254 0.78 3.56 -0.52
CA TRP A 254 -0.13 4.67 -0.32
C TRP A 254 0.61 5.96 -0.68
N PHE A 255 0.36 6.48 -1.86
CA PHE A 255 1.19 7.51 -2.48
C PHE A 255 2.66 7.10 -2.47
N GLN A 256 3.53 7.93 -1.86
CA GLN A 256 4.96 7.61 -1.76
C GLN A 256 5.32 6.69 -0.57
N THR A 257 4.38 6.43 0.35
CA THR A 257 4.59 5.50 1.47
C THR A 257 4.54 4.07 0.99
N ARG A 258 5.58 3.31 1.28
CA ARG A 258 5.72 1.89 0.91
C ARG A 258 5.07 1.01 1.96
N LEU A 259 4.23 0.06 1.54
CA LEU A 259 3.49 -0.81 2.44
C LEU A 259 3.87 -2.27 2.25
N ASP A 260 3.72 -3.05 3.31
CA ASP A 260 3.89 -4.50 3.26
C ASP A 260 2.72 -5.13 2.50
N PRO A 261 2.96 -5.75 1.33
CA PRO A 261 1.89 -6.43 0.58
C PRO A 261 1.16 -7.49 1.41
N MET A 262 1.85 -8.17 2.32
CA MET A 262 1.24 -9.18 3.20
C MET A 262 0.23 -8.59 4.20
N SER A 263 0.16 -7.26 4.34
CA SER A 263 -0.86 -6.60 5.17
C SER A 263 -2.23 -6.51 4.50
N VAL A 264 -2.31 -6.72 3.19
CA VAL A 264 -3.55 -6.64 2.37
C VAL A 264 -3.87 -7.94 1.64
N LEU A 265 -2.86 -8.73 1.28
CA LEU A 265 -3.03 -10.02 0.59
C LEU A 265 -3.73 -11.05 1.49
N LYS A 266 -4.59 -11.86 0.89
CA LYS A 266 -5.32 -12.95 1.56
C LYS A 266 -5.30 -14.20 0.70
#